data_169cd8fd90356252916aed3e3ff8df4e
#
_entry.id   169cd8fd90356252916aed3e3ff8df4e
#
_cell.length_a   1.000
_cell.length_b   1.000
_cell.length_c   1.000
_cell.angle_alpha   90.00
_cell.angle_beta   90.00
_cell.angle_gamma   90.00
#
_symmetry.space_group_name_H-M   'P 1'
#
loop_
_entity.id
_entity.type
_entity.pdbx_description
1 polymer ?
#
loop_
_entity_poly.entity_id
_entity_poly.type
_entity_poly.pdbx_seq_one_letter_code
_entity_poly.pdbx_strand_id
1 'polypeptide(L)'
;MKIPHTLKTPLCLLVGAALIVPLRAAEKELKSAAVTVGDLGNPFFVQIARGAETKAKEVNPGVKFTALSSNYDVNNQTNQMDNLVSSGANLVLLGAADSKGIAPAVKRAKAAGTVVIAVDVGAEGGVDATVMSDNRQAGQQAAQYIVDKLNGKGQIVIVNGPPVTSVQDRVAGALDVFKKNPDIKILSQDQNAGGSRDGGLRVMTDLLTANPKLDAVFAINDPTGIGCDLAAKQANRSEFFIVGVDGSPDGAAALKSKGSLFEATPAQDPYAMAQKAVEVGAEILKGNKPESDTILIPVKLITRDNVNDYQGWTK
;
A
#
# COMPACT_ATOMS: atom_id res chain seq x y z
N MET A 1 79.61 -55.97 22.37
CA MET A 1 78.18 -56.16 22.02
C MET A 1 77.58 -54.77 21.95
N LYS A 2 77.34 -54.25 20.75
CA LYS A 2 76.87 -52.86 20.48
C LYS A 2 75.38 -52.92 20.20
N ILE A 3 74.60 -52.11 20.93
CA ILE A 3 73.17 -51.93 20.79
C ILE A 3 72.92 -50.78 19.76
N PRO A 4 72.06 -50.89 18.72
CA PRO A 4 71.82 -49.83 17.80
C PRO A 4 70.73 -48.86 18.35
N HIS A 5 70.96 -47.58 18.19
CA HIS A 5 70.03 -46.46 18.46
C HIS A 5 68.87 -46.41 17.40
N THR A 6 67.63 -46.49 17.86
CA THR A 6 66.44 -46.28 17.08
C THR A 6 66.16 -44.80 16.93
N LEU A 7 66.17 -44.33 15.68
CA LEU A 7 65.76 -42.98 15.22
C LEU A 7 64.25 -42.86 15.40
N LYS A 8 63.78 -41.91 16.19
CA LYS A 8 62.34 -41.50 16.27
C LYS A 8 62.11 -40.36 15.30
N THR A 9 61.39 -40.59 14.25
CA THR A 9 60.91 -39.59 13.32
C THR A 9 59.66 -38.86 13.93
N PRO A 10 59.61 -37.51 13.95
CA PRO A 10 58.41 -36.82 14.41
C PRO A 10 57.37 -36.80 13.30
N LEU A 11 56.16 -37.27 13.59
CA LEU A 11 54.97 -37.19 12.78
C LEU A 11 54.41 -35.76 12.81
N CYS A 12 54.66 -34.94 11.77
CA CYS A 12 54.04 -33.62 11.61
C CYS A 12 52.57 -33.82 11.22
N LEU A 13 51.63 -33.56 12.16
CA LEU A 13 50.22 -33.39 11.86
C LEU A 13 50.02 -32.04 11.15
N LEU A 14 49.76 -32.08 9.83
CA LEU A 14 49.25 -30.95 9.07
C LEU A 14 47.74 -30.80 9.41
N VAL A 15 47.43 -29.85 10.28
CA VAL A 15 46.04 -29.39 10.50
C VAL A 15 45.67 -28.52 9.32
N GLY A 16 44.93 -29.08 8.37
CA GLY A 16 44.34 -28.35 7.27
C GLY A 16 43.22 -27.44 7.80
N ALA A 17 43.48 -26.14 7.87
CA ALA A 17 42.45 -25.14 8.11
C ALA A 17 41.51 -25.09 6.87
N ALA A 18 40.36 -25.74 6.97
CA ALA A 18 39.30 -25.59 5.98
C ALA A 18 38.77 -24.14 6.04
N LEU A 19 39.14 -23.33 5.05
CA LEU A 19 38.52 -22.02 4.83
C LEU A 19 37.04 -22.26 4.52
N ILE A 20 36.16 -22.02 5.48
CA ILE A 20 34.72 -21.95 5.30
C ILE A 20 34.46 -20.65 4.52
N VAL A 21 34.48 -20.73 3.19
CA VAL A 21 33.96 -19.66 2.34
C VAL A 21 32.44 -19.65 2.55
N PRO A 22 31.84 -18.57 3.04
CA PRO A 22 30.40 -18.50 3.13
C PRO A 22 29.81 -18.66 1.73
N LEU A 23 28.98 -19.67 1.55
CA LEU A 23 28.25 -19.91 0.30
C LEU A 23 27.28 -18.73 0.12
N ARG A 24 27.74 -17.70 -0.64
CA ARG A 24 26.88 -16.58 -1.02
C ARG A 24 25.81 -17.16 -1.94
N ALA A 25 24.53 -16.98 -1.60
CA ALA A 25 23.44 -17.39 -2.49
C ALA A 25 23.70 -16.78 -3.88
N ALA A 26 23.57 -17.60 -4.92
CA ALA A 26 23.81 -17.13 -6.30
C ALA A 26 22.89 -15.93 -6.59
N GLU A 27 23.48 -14.81 -7.00
CA GLU A 27 22.73 -13.62 -7.41
C GLU A 27 21.77 -13.99 -8.52
N LYS A 28 20.47 -13.71 -8.34
CA LYS A 28 19.44 -13.93 -9.34
C LYS A 28 19.17 -12.62 -10.07
N GLU A 29 19.18 -12.69 -11.39
CA GLU A 29 18.77 -11.57 -12.24
C GLU A 29 17.24 -11.41 -12.25
N LEU A 30 16.73 -10.19 -12.34
CA LEU A 30 15.31 -9.91 -12.53
C LEU A 30 14.88 -10.25 -13.96
N LYS A 31 14.40 -11.46 -14.22
CA LYS A 31 14.00 -11.95 -15.57
C LYS A 31 12.50 -11.85 -15.81
N SER A 32 11.70 -11.97 -14.77
CA SER A 32 10.24 -11.93 -14.86
C SER A 32 9.69 -11.27 -13.61
N ALA A 33 9.02 -10.13 -13.79
CA ALA A 33 8.33 -9.39 -12.77
C ALA A 33 6.83 -9.35 -13.03
N ALA A 34 6.05 -9.36 -11.98
CA ALA A 34 4.60 -9.18 -12.08
C ALA A 34 4.08 -8.28 -10.98
N VAL A 35 2.92 -7.68 -11.22
CA VAL A 35 2.10 -7.01 -10.22
C VAL A 35 0.69 -7.59 -10.26
N THR A 36 0.14 -7.94 -9.10
CA THR A 36 -1.28 -8.25 -8.93
C THR A 36 -1.87 -7.31 -7.89
N VAL A 37 -2.96 -6.64 -8.25
CA VAL A 37 -3.59 -5.58 -7.45
C VAL A 37 -5.10 -5.77 -7.35
N GLY A 38 -5.76 -4.95 -6.53
CA GLY A 38 -7.20 -5.02 -6.32
C GLY A 38 -8.00 -4.79 -7.60
N ASP A 39 -7.86 -3.63 -8.23
CA ASP A 39 -8.64 -3.28 -9.43
C ASP A 39 -7.88 -2.32 -10.35
N LEU A 40 -7.53 -2.77 -11.56
CA LEU A 40 -6.90 -1.94 -12.59
C LEU A 40 -7.86 -0.91 -13.22
N GLY A 41 -9.15 -0.94 -12.91
CA GLY A 41 -10.07 0.16 -13.21
C GLY A 41 -9.85 1.39 -12.32
N ASN A 42 -9.18 1.23 -11.18
CA ASN A 42 -8.80 2.33 -10.30
C ASN A 42 -7.46 2.96 -10.79
N PRO A 43 -7.43 4.28 -11.07
CA PRO A 43 -6.21 4.98 -11.51
C PRO A 43 -4.99 4.80 -10.60
N PHE A 44 -5.20 4.59 -9.30
CA PHE A 44 -4.13 4.31 -8.35
C PHE A 44 -3.34 3.05 -8.75
N PHE A 45 -4.03 1.95 -9.00
CA PHE A 45 -3.37 0.69 -9.38
C PHE A 45 -2.80 0.72 -10.80
N VAL A 46 -3.35 1.56 -11.68
CA VAL A 46 -2.72 1.83 -12.98
C VAL A 46 -1.35 2.48 -12.79
N GLN A 47 -1.21 3.43 -11.87
CA GLN A 47 0.09 4.05 -11.57
C GLN A 47 1.06 3.06 -10.89
N ILE A 48 0.57 2.20 -10.00
CA ILE A 48 1.37 1.10 -9.44
C ILE A 48 1.91 0.20 -10.57
N ALA A 49 1.07 -0.24 -11.49
CA ALA A 49 1.48 -1.10 -12.61
C ALA A 49 2.51 -0.40 -13.51
N ARG A 50 2.28 0.87 -13.86
CA ARG A 50 3.20 1.66 -14.69
C ARG A 50 4.55 1.90 -14.02
N GLY A 51 4.55 2.28 -12.74
CA GLY A 51 5.78 2.48 -11.96
C GLY A 51 6.60 1.20 -11.85
N ALA A 52 5.92 0.08 -11.58
CA ALA A 52 6.54 -1.24 -11.50
C ALA A 52 7.16 -1.65 -12.85
N GLU A 53 6.42 -1.53 -13.95
CA GLU A 53 6.91 -1.86 -15.29
C GLU A 53 8.11 -1.01 -15.69
N THR A 54 8.01 0.31 -15.46
CA THR A 54 9.11 1.24 -15.79
C THR A 54 10.38 0.84 -15.05
N LYS A 55 10.31 0.66 -13.73
CA LYS A 55 11.49 0.31 -12.93
C LYS A 55 12.01 -1.09 -13.26
N ALA A 56 11.14 -2.07 -13.51
CA ALA A 56 11.58 -3.40 -13.90
C ALA A 56 12.39 -3.36 -15.21
N LYS A 57 11.94 -2.58 -16.21
CA LYS A 57 12.67 -2.37 -17.47
C LYS A 57 13.96 -1.57 -17.32
N GLU A 58 14.02 -0.63 -16.37
CA GLU A 58 15.27 0.07 -16.02
C GLU A 58 16.30 -0.89 -15.41
N VAL A 59 15.86 -1.82 -14.55
CA VAL A 59 16.72 -2.82 -13.91
C VAL A 59 17.19 -3.86 -14.93
N ASN A 60 16.27 -4.34 -15.77
CA ASN A 60 16.58 -5.27 -16.87
C ASN A 60 15.70 -4.97 -18.09
N PRO A 61 16.25 -4.39 -19.17
CA PRO A 61 15.48 -4.10 -20.39
C PRO A 61 14.80 -5.32 -21.02
N GLY A 62 15.31 -6.53 -20.77
CA GLY A 62 14.75 -7.81 -21.25
C GLY A 62 13.73 -8.45 -20.32
N VAL A 63 13.34 -7.81 -19.22
CA VAL A 63 12.40 -8.34 -18.25
C VAL A 63 11.03 -8.60 -18.87
N LYS A 64 10.43 -9.77 -18.56
CA LYS A 64 9.01 -10.01 -18.84
C LYS A 64 8.20 -9.38 -17.73
N PHE A 65 7.20 -8.56 -18.07
CA PHE A 65 6.34 -7.90 -17.11
C PHE A 65 4.87 -8.24 -17.34
N THR A 66 4.13 -8.48 -16.23
CA THR A 66 2.69 -8.80 -16.27
C THR A 66 1.97 -8.01 -15.17
N ALA A 67 0.85 -7.36 -15.51
CA ALA A 67 -0.04 -6.70 -14.56
C ALA A 67 -1.40 -7.39 -14.55
N LEU A 68 -1.93 -7.71 -13.36
CA LEU A 68 -3.18 -8.44 -13.17
C LEU A 68 -4.11 -7.70 -12.20
N SER A 69 -5.41 -7.75 -12.48
CA SER A 69 -6.50 -7.27 -11.61
C SER A 69 -7.18 -8.46 -10.94
N SER A 70 -7.24 -8.45 -9.61
CA SER A 70 -7.99 -9.47 -8.86
C SER A 70 -9.47 -9.15 -8.70
N ASN A 71 -9.88 -7.91 -9.01
CA ASN A 71 -11.22 -7.36 -8.74
C ASN A 71 -11.60 -7.47 -7.25
N TYR A 72 -10.62 -7.27 -6.35
CA TYR A 72 -10.73 -7.46 -4.90
C TYR A 72 -11.22 -8.86 -4.47
N ASP A 73 -11.11 -9.86 -5.35
CA ASP A 73 -11.40 -11.26 -5.04
C ASP A 73 -10.11 -11.98 -4.64
N VAL A 74 -9.99 -12.38 -3.38
CA VAL A 74 -8.83 -13.07 -2.82
C VAL A 74 -8.62 -14.47 -3.44
N ASN A 75 -9.68 -15.15 -3.86
CA ASN A 75 -9.54 -16.45 -4.54
C ASN A 75 -8.98 -16.28 -5.94
N ASN A 76 -9.47 -15.27 -6.69
CA ASN A 76 -8.91 -14.90 -7.97
C ASN A 76 -7.43 -14.51 -7.82
N GLN A 77 -7.10 -13.68 -6.82
CA GLN A 77 -5.71 -13.28 -6.58
C GLN A 77 -4.81 -14.46 -6.19
N THR A 78 -5.33 -15.40 -5.40
CA THR A 78 -4.63 -16.65 -5.06
C THR A 78 -4.27 -17.43 -6.32
N ASN A 79 -5.22 -17.62 -7.24
CA ASN A 79 -4.98 -18.31 -8.51
C ASN A 79 -3.98 -17.55 -9.38
N GLN A 80 -4.05 -16.22 -9.40
CA GLN A 80 -3.07 -15.38 -10.10
C GLN A 80 -1.66 -15.57 -9.56
N MET A 81 -1.48 -15.57 -8.23
CA MET A 81 -0.18 -15.82 -7.58
C MET A 81 0.38 -17.19 -7.97
N ASP A 82 -0.43 -18.24 -7.90
CA ASP A 82 0.01 -19.59 -8.27
C ASP A 82 0.40 -19.69 -9.77
N ASN A 83 -0.36 -19.04 -10.65
CA ASN A 83 -0.04 -18.97 -12.09
C ASN A 83 1.24 -18.19 -12.37
N LEU A 84 1.47 -17.06 -11.68
CA LEU A 84 2.70 -16.27 -11.81
C LEU A 84 3.93 -17.08 -11.38
N VAL A 85 3.84 -17.78 -10.26
CA VAL A 85 4.90 -18.68 -9.78
C VAL A 85 5.18 -19.78 -10.80
N SER A 86 4.13 -20.45 -11.29
CA SER A 86 4.25 -21.54 -12.26
C SER A 86 4.82 -21.08 -13.60
N SER A 87 4.60 -19.83 -14.00
CA SER A 87 5.16 -19.21 -15.21
C SER A 87 6.59 -18.69 -15.02
N GLY A 88 7.17 -18.82 -13.82
CA GLY A 88 8.55 -18.47 -13.53
C GLY A 88 8.78 -17.01 -13.17
N ALA A 89 7.76 -16.31 -12.64
CA ALA A 89 7.94 -14.99 -12.07
C ALA A 89 8.90 -15.06 -10.86
N ASN A 90 10.01 -14.32 -10.93
CA ASN A 90 10.97 -14.29 -9.83
C ASN A 90 10.82 -13.07 -8.92
N LEU A 91 10.00 -12.09 -9.31
CA LEU A 91 9.53 -10.98 -8.48
C LEU A 91 8.03 -10.77 -8.67
N VAL A 92 7.27 -10.76 -7.59
CA VAL A 92 5.86 -10.40 -7.59
C VAL A 92 5.62 -9.23 -6.63
N LEU A 93 5.06 -8.14 -7.15
CA LEU A 93 4.50 -7.07 -6.36
C LEU A 93 3.03 -7.40 -6.07
N LEU A 94 2.68 -7.42 -4.80
CA LEU A 94 1.37 -7.86 -4.31
C LEU A 94 0.63 -6.71 -3.63
N GLY A 95 -0.34 -6.10 -4.31
CA GLY A 95 -1.37 -5.26 -3.68
C GLY A 95 -2.54 -6.15 -3.25
N ALA A 96 -2.49 -6.64 -2.01
CA ALA A 96 -3.39 -7.69 -1.54
C ALA A 96 -4.86 -7.27 -1.57
N ALA A 97 -5.74 -8.13 -2.13
CA ALA A 97 -7.20 -7.96 -2.07
C ALA A 97 -7.74 -8.18 -0.64
N ASP A 98 -7.08 -9.03 0.12
CA ASP A 98 -7.27 -9.23 1.56
C ASP A 98 -5.89 -9.50 2.19
N SER A 99 -5.48 -8.66 3.14
CA SER A 99 -4.15 -8.71 3.74
C SER A 99 -3.87 -10.01 4.51
N LYS A 100 -4.88 -10.67 5.04
CA LYS A 100 -4.77 -11.95 5.77
C LYS A 100 -5.09 -13.15 4.89
N GLY A 101 -6.15 -13.05 4.11
CA GLY A 101 -6.64 -14.13 3.27
C GLY A 101 -5.64 -14.59 2.21
N ILE A 102 -4.75 -13.72 1.76
CA ILE A 102 -3.71 -14.03 0.75
C ILE A 102 -2.52 -14.83 1.32
N ALA A 103 -2.39 -14.96 2.64
CA ALA A 103 -1.22 -15.57 3.29
C ALA A 103 -0.82 -16.97 2.75
N PRO A 104 -1.75 -17.91 2.45
CA PRO A 104 -1.37 -19.20 1.87
C PRO A 104 -0.69 -19.09 0.51
N ALA A 105 -1.15 -18.18 -0.37
CA ALA A 105 -0.54 -17.95 -1.68
C ALA A 105 0.86 -17.35 -1.56
N VAL A 106 1.05 -16.38 -0.65
CA VAL A 106 2.37 -15.80 -0.35
C VAL A 106 3.34 -16.90 0.12
N LYS A 107 2.93 -17.77 1.05
CA LYS A 107 3.77 -18.87 1.53
C LYS A 107 4.19 -19.81 0.41
N ARG A 108 3.29 -20.17 -0.52
CA ARG A 108 3.63 -21.02 -1.67
C ARG A 108 4.61 -20.34 -2.63
N ALA A 109 4.37 -19.06 -2.95
CA ALA A 109 5.28 -18.28 -3.79
C ALA A 109 6.69 -18.21 -3.20
N LYS A 110 6.78 -17.94 -1.91
CA LYS A 110 8.05 -17.90 -1.16
C LYS A 110 8.75 -19.27 -1.17
N ALA A 111 8.03 -20.36 -0.92
CA ALA A 111 8.58 -21.72 -0.97
C ALA A 111 9.11 -22.09 -2.35
N ALA A 112 8.54 -21.55 -3.43
CA ALA A 112 9.02 -21.71 -4.80
C ALA A 112 10.21 -20.80 -5.13
N GLY A 113 10.64 -19.93 -4.20
CA GLY A 113 11.79 -19.03 -4.37
C GLY A 113 11.49 -17.75 -5.15
N THR A 114 10.22 -17.40 -5.29
CA THR A 114 9.76 -16.10 -5.80
C THR A 114 9.91 -15.04 -4.71
N VAL A 115 10.50 -13.90 -5.05
CA VAL A 115 10.50 -12.72 -4.17
C VAL A 115 9.11 -12.07 -4.21
N VAL A 116 8.51 -11.85 -3.04
CA VAL A 116 7.18 -11.23 -2.94
C VAL A 116 7.30 -9.94 -2.13
N ILE A 117 7.03 -8.81 -2.79
CA ILE A 117 6.99 -7.49 -2.15
C ILE A 117 5.53 -7.05 -2.05
N ALA A 118 5.05 -6.85 -0.83
CA ALA A 118 3.76 -6.21 -0.63
C ALA A 118 3.85 -4.73 -1.03
N VAL A 119 2.91 -4.25 -1.82
CA VAL A 119 2.86 -2.86 -2.29
C VAL A 119 1.51 -2.25 -1.96
N ASP A 120 1.48 -1.00 -1.48
CA ASP A 120 0.29 -0.26 -1.04
C ASP A 120 -0.34 -0.80 0.25
N VAL A 121 -0.55 -2.09 0.34
CA VAL A 121 -1.13 -2.77 1.51
C VAL A 121 -0.19 -3.88 1.99
N GLY A 122 -0.14 -4.10 3.30
CA GLY A 122 0.58 -5.24 3.87
C GLY A 122 -0.11 -6.57 3.55
N ALA A 123 0.66 -7.63 3.51
CA ALA A 123 0.17 -8.99 3.30
C ALA A 123 0.80 -9.97 4.30
N GLU A 124 -0.01 -10.82 4.92
CA GLU A 124 0.49 -11.92 5.74
C GLU A 124 1.07 -13.04 4.87
N GLY A 125 1.83 -13.94 5.48
CA GLY A 125 2.43 -15.09 4.80
C GLY A 125 3.94 -15.00 4.65
N GLY A 126 4.57 -13.92 5.15
CA GLY A 126 6.03 -13.76 5.16
C GLY A 126 6.57 -13.16 3.86
N VAL A 127 5.96 -12.08 3.38
CA VAL A 127 6.51 -11.27 2.26
C VAL A 127 7.94 -10.84 2.56
N ASP A 128 8.74 -10.59 1.53
CA ASP A 128 10.14 -10.20 1.70
C ASP A 128 10.32 -8.78 2.19
N ALA A 129 9.41 -7.89 1.79
CA ALA A 129 9.27 -6.54 2.30
C ALA A 129 7.88 -5.98 1.98
N THR A 130 7.52 -4.88 2.64
CA THR A 130 6.33 -4.09 2.36
C THR A 130 6.73 -2.67 2.01
N VAL A 131 6.23 -2.13 0.90
CA VAL A 131 6.40 -0.72 0.51
C VAL A 131 5.02 -0.10 0.40
N MET A 132 4.73 0.89 1.24
CA MET A 132 3.41 1.50 1.33
C MET A 132 3.51 2.96 1.76
N SER A 133 2.45 3.73 1.56
CA SER A 133 2.35 5.06 2.15
C SER A 133 2.26 4.97 3.67
N ASP A 134 2.69 6.02 4.37
CA ASP A 134 2.38 6.15 5.80
C ASP A 134 0.88 6.45 5.97
N ASN A 135 0.08 5.36 5.94
CA ASN A 135 -1.37 5.44 6.02
C ASN A 135 -1.86 5.94 7.37
N ARG A 136 -1.09 5.70 8.45
CA ARG A 136 -1.43 6.25 9.76
C ARG A 136 -1.26 7.76 9.76
N GLN A 137 -0.17 8.28 9.18
CA GLN A 137 0.04 9.71 8.97
C GLN A 137 -1.07 10.30 8.08
N ALA A 138 -1.49 9.61 7.02
CA ALA A 138 -2.58 10.06 6.16
C ALA A 138 -3.89 10.25 6.94
N GLY A 139 -4.28 9.27 7.75
CA GLY A 139 -5.43 9.37 8.63
C GLY A 139 -5.32 10.49 9.64
N GLN A 140 -4.13 10.66 10.24
CA GLN A 140 -3.86 11.75 11.18
C GLN A 140 -3.98 13.13 10.53
N GLN A 141 -3.41 13.32 9.33
CA GLN A 141 -3.49 14.58 8.59
C GLN A 141 -4.93 14.92 8.19
N ALA A 142 -5.69 13.92 7.71
CA ALA A 142 -7.10 14.10 7.35
C ALA A 142 -7.95 14.50 8.56
N ALA A 143 -7.79 13.80 9.69
CA ALA A 143 -8.53 14.09 10.92
C ALA A 143 -8.11 15.42 11.52
N GLN A 144 -6.82 15.78 11.52
CA GLN A 144 -6.35 17.06 12.03
C GLN A 144 -6.95 18.23 11.22
N TYR A 145 -7.00 18.10 9.88
CA TYR A 145 -7.66 19.08 9.03
C TYR A 145 -9.14 19.27 9.42
N ILE A 146 -9.86 18.17 9.69
CA ILE A 146 -11.26 18.21 10.13
C ILE A 146 -11.37 18.93 11.49
N VAL A 147 -10.53 18.56 12.47
CA VAL A 147 -10.52 19.17 13.80
C VAL A 147 -10.26 20.67 13.73
N ASP A 148 -9.25 21.08 12.97
CA ASP A 148 -8.87 22.50 12.83
C ASP A 148 -9.99 23.30 12.17
N LYS A 149 -10.60 22.79 11.11
CA LYS A 149 -11.68 23.46 10.39
C LYS A 149 -12.98 23.55 11.19
N LEU A 150 -13.23 22.58 12.07
CA LEU A 150 -14.37 22.57 12.98
C LEU A 150 -14.09 23.25 14.34
N ASN A 151 -12.90 23.82 14.53
CA ASN A 151 -12.47 24.38 15.82
C ASN A 151 -12.66 23.39 16.98
N GLY A 152 -12.38 22.12 16.74
CA GLY A 152 -12.41 21.03 17.72
C GLY A 152 -13.78 20.51 18.10
N LYS A 153 -14.88 20.94 17.46
CA LYS A 153 -16.25 20.54 17.84
C LYS A 153 -17.15 20.33 16.62
N GLY A 154 -17.83 19.16 16.55
CA GLY A 154 -18.75 18.88 15.46
C GLY A 154 -19.21 17.43 15.42
N GLN A 155 -20.06 17.13 14.45
CA GLN A 155 -20.60 15.78 14.17
C GLN A 155 -20.05 15.29 12.84
N ILE A 156 -19.37 14.16 12.85
CA ILE A 156 -18.71 13.62 11.67
C ILE A 156 -19.11 12.16 11.41
N VAL A 157 -18.91 11.71 10.20
CA VAL A 157 -18.94 10.28 9.85
C VAL A 157 -17.61 9.87 9.23
N ILE A 158 -17.20 8.62 9.44
CA ILE A 158 -16.11 7.96 8.73
C ILE A 158 -16.73 6.98 7.73
N VAL A 159 -16.53 7.21 6.44
CA VAL A 159 -16.96 6.28 5.39
C VAL A 159 -15.81 5.32 5.11
N ASN A 160 -15.94 4.11 5.65
CA ASN A 160 -14.89 3.09 5.70
C ASN A 160 -14.76 2.30 4.38
N GLY A 161 -13.82 1.37 4.31
CA GLY A 161 -13.47 0.59 3.12
C GLY A 161 -13.19 -0.89 3.40
N PRO A 162 -12.56 -1.60 2.45
CA PRO A 162 -12.26 -3.02 2.58
C PRO A 162 -11.28 -3.30 3.73
N PRO A 163 -11.22 -4.55 4.23
CA PRO A 163 -10.41 -4.93 5.39
C PRO A 163 -8.93 -5.12 5.05
N VAL A 164 -8.31 -4.10 4.47
CA VAL A 164 -6.88 -4.07 4.15
C VAL A 164 -6.12 -3.14 5.09
N THR A 165 -4.83 -3.38 5.26
CA THR A 165 -4.01 -2.67 6.26
C THR A 165 -4.00 -1.16 6.04
N SER A 166 -3.92 -0.68 4.79
CA SER A 166 -3.92 0.76 4.48
C SER A 166 -5.20 1.45 4.98
N VAL A 167 -6.37 0.83 4.80
CA VAL A 167 -7.64 1.35 5.30
C VAL A 167 -7.69 1.34 6.83
N GLN A 168 -7.27 0.23 7.44
CA GLN A 168 -7.23 0.09 8.90
C GLN A 168 -6.31 1.15 9.54
N ASP A 169 -5.15 1.40 8.96
CA ASP A 169 -4.19 2.38 9.44
C ASP A 169 -4.70 3.83 9.28
N ARG A 170 -5.37 4.16 8.16
CA ARG A 170 -6.02 5.46 7.96
C ARG A 170 -7.07 5.73 9.03
N VAL A 171 -7.96 4.76 9.26
CA VAL A 171 -8.99 4.89 10.30
C VAL A 171 -8.37 4.97 11.69
N ALA A 172 -7.37 4.13 12.00
CA ALA A 172 -6.68 4.18 13.29
C ALA A 172 -5.97 5.52 13.51
N GLY A 173 -5.29 6.04 12.47
CA GLY A 173 -4.64 7.36 12.54
C GLY A 173 -5.64 8.49 12.78
N ALA A 174 -6.79 8.46 12.10
CA ALA A 174 -7.86 9.44 12.31
C ALA A 174 -8.43 9.35 13.73
N LEU A 175 -8.68 8.14 14.23
CA LEU A 175 -9.20 7.93 15.59
C LEU A 175 -8.21 8.39 16.66
N ASP A 176 -6.90 8.32 16.45
CA ASP A 176 -5.89 8.85 17.39
C ASP A 176 -6.02 10.36 17.58
N VAL A 177 -6.39 11.08 16.50
CA VAL A 177 -6.62 12.52 16.55
C VAL A 177 -7.98 12.82 17.19
N PHE A 178 -9.06 12.18 16.74
CA PHE A 178 -10.41 12.42 17.26
C PHE A 178 -10.55 12.11 18.76
N LYS A 179 -9.85 11.07 19.26
CA LYS A 179 -9.81 10.76 20.71
C LYS A 179 -9.26 11.90 21.56
N LYS A 180 -8.37 12.73 21.01
CA LYS A 180 -7.83 13.91 21.70
C LYS A 180 -8.76 15.12 21.63
N ASN A 181 -9.81 15.04 20.82
CA ASN A 181 -10.80 16.09 20.58
C ASN A 181 -12.22 15.57 20.87
N PRO A 182 -12.59 15.38 22.15
CA PRO A 182 -13.81 14.67 22.54
C PRO A 182 -15.12 15.36 22.16
N ASP A 183 -15.07 16.64 21.77
CA ASP A 183 -16.22 17.38 21.25
C ASP A 183 -16.50 17.10 19.77
N ILE A 184 -15.59 16.41 19.06
CA ILE A 184 -15.86 15.80 17.77
C ILE A 184 -16.61 14.48 18.00
N LYS A 185 -17.85 14.41 17.56
CA LYS A 185 -18.71 13.23 17.73
C LYS A 185 -18.74 12.41 16.43
N ILE A 186 -18.23 11.18 16.48
CA ILE A 186 -18.27 10.24 15.36
C ILE A 186 -19.64 9.54 15.41
N LEU A 187 -20.50 9.83 14.43
CA LEU A 187 -21.86 9.28 14.33
C LEU A 187 -21.88 7.90 13.70
N SER A 188 -20.92 7.60 12.78
CA SER A 188 -20.73 6.31 12.14
C SER A 188 -19.28 6.15 11.69
N GLN A 189 -18.74 4.91 11.75
CA GLN A 189 -17.37 4.61 11.31
C GLN A 189 -17.21 3.24 10.66
N ASP A 190 -18.25 2.41 10.63
CA ASP A 190 -18.14 0.99 10.26
C ASP A 190 -18.73 0.67 8.88
N GLN A 191 -19.29 1.68 8.18
CA GLN A 191 -19.95 1.51 6.89
C GLN A 191 -18.91 1.34 5.77
N ASN A 192 -18.82 0.12 5.21
CA ASN A 192 -17.87 -0.23 4.16
C ASN A 192 -18.38 0.19 2.77
N ALA A 193 -17.72 1.16 2.16
CA ALA A 193 -17.96 1.65 0.80
C ALA A 193 -17.14 0.90 -0.28
N GLY A 194 -16.37 -0.14 0.09
CA GLY A 194 -15.55 -0.89 -0.85
C GLY A 194 -14.42 -0.09 -1.49
N GLY A 195 -14.10 1.11 -0.96
CA GLY A 195 -13.08 2.01 -1.52
C GLY A 195 -13.43 2.60 -2.89
N SER A 196 -14.71 2.61 -3.29
CA SER A 196 -15.18 2.97 -4.62
C SER A 196 -16.14 4.16 -4.60
N ARG A 197 -16.29 4.83 -5.77
CA ARG A 197 -17.25 5.93 -5.96
C ARG A 197 -18.69 5.48 -5.74
N ASP A 198 -19.09 4.35 -6.32
CA ASP A 198 -20.45 3.83 -6.18
C ASP A 198 -20.76 3.41 -4.75
N GLY A 199 -19.79 2.80 -4.07
CA GLY A 199 -19.90 2.47 -2.66
C GLY A 199 -20.01 3.72 -1.77
N GLY A 200 -19.22 4.76 -2.07
CA GLY A 200 -19.29 6.06 -1.39
C GLY A 200 -20.66 6.70 -1.56
N LEU A 201 -21.19 6.73 -2.81
CA LEU A 201 -22.53 7.22 -3.08
C LEU A 201 -23.60 6.47 -2.28
N ARG A 202 -23.59 5.15 -2.33
CA ARG A 202 -24.56 4.29 -1.62
C ARG A 202 -24.51 4.51 -0.11
N VAL A 203 -23.34 4.38 0.49
CA VAL A 203 -23.17 4.49 1.95
C VAL A 203 -23.52 5.90 2.43
N MET A 204 -23.09 6.94 1.70
CA MET A 204 -23.36 8.31 2.10
C MET A 204 -24.85 8.67 1.97
N THR A 205 -25.58 8.14 1.00
CA THR A 205 -27.03 8.31 0.88
C THR A 205 -27.75 7.83 2.15
N ASP A 206 -27.37 6.65 2.66
CA ASP A 206 -27.93 6.09 3.89
C ASP A 206 -27.54 6.95 5.10
N LEU A 207 -26.27 7.38 5.20
CA LEU A 207 -25.78 8.21 6.28
C LEU A 207 -26.43 9.59 6.33
N LEU A 208 -26.70 10.21 5.17
CA LEU A 208 -27.41 11.50 5.11
C LEU A 208 -28.87 11.37 5.58
N THR A 209 -29.52 10.25 5.28
CA THR A 209 -30.86 9.97 5.76
C THR A 209 -30.88 9.77 7.28
N ALA A 210 -29.90 9.05 7.83
CA ALA A 210 -29.82 8.76 9.26
C ALA A 210 -29.36 9.98 10.10
N ASN A 211 -28.62 10.92 9.50
CA ASN A 211 -27.99 12.05 10.19
C ASN A 211 -28.41 13.38 9.59
N PRO A 212 -29.51 13.99 10.10
CA PRO A 212 -30.02 15.29 9.64
C PRO A 212 -29.00 16.42 9.81
N LYS A 213 -28.08 16.30 10.79
CA LYS A 213 -26.99 17.24 11.03
C LYS A 213 -25.65 16.53 10.87
N LEU A 214 -24.78 17.10 10.04
CA LEU A 214 -23.45 16.62 9.77
C LEU A 214 -22.54 17.83 9.51
N ASP A 215 -21.31 17.80 10.05
CA ASP A 215 -20.35 18.90 9.90
C ASP A 215 -19.16 18.51 9.02
N ALA A 216 -18.76 17.22 9.02
CA ALA A 216 -17.71 16.73 8.12
C ALA A 216 -17.81 15.22 7.84
N VAL A 217 -17.17 14.80 6.75
CA VAL A 217 -16.97 13.40 6.33
C VAL A 217 -15.49 13.13 6.20
N PHE A 218 -15.01 12.08 6.86
CA PHE A 218 -13.74 11.45 6.52
C PHE A 218 -14.03 10.24 5.63
N ALA A 219 -13.67 10.31 4.36
CA ALA A 219 -13.71 9.19 3.42
C ALA A 219 -12.31 8.56 3.33
N ILE A 220 -12.23 7.23 3.43
CA ILE A 220 -10.92 6.53 3.50
C ILE A 220 -10.07 6.70 2.24
N ASN A 221 -10.65 7.08 1.13
CA ASN A 221 -9.95 7.42 -0.11
C ASN A 221 -10.75 8.41 -0.97
N ASP A 222 -10.10 8.98 -1.99
CA ASP A 222 -10.72 9.97 -2.89
C ASP A 222 -11.92 9.41 -3.68
N PRO A 223 -11.88 8.20 -4.27
CA PRO A 223 -13.07 7.66 -4.94
C PRO A 223 -14.30 7.59 -4.04
N THR A 224 -14.15 7.12 -2.80
CA THR A 224 -15.22 7.11 -1.80
C THR A 224 -15.71 8.53 -1.50
N GLY A 225 -14.80 9.49 -1.28
CA GLY A 225 -15.14 10.88 -1.00
C GLY A 225 -15.89 11.57 -2.15
N ILE A 226 -15.52 11.27 -3.40
CA ILE A 226 -16.23 11.77 -4.58
C ILE A 226 -17.64 11.18 -4.66
N GLY A 227 -17.80 9.90 -4.29
CA GLY A 227 -19.12 9.28 -4.14
C GLY A 227 -19.97 9.97 -3.08
N CYS A 228 -19.36 10.34 -1.94
CA CYS A 228 -20.03 11.10 -0.88
C CYS A 228 -20.47 12.50 -1.36
N ASP A 229 -19.63 13.20 -2.12
CA ASP A 229 -19.97 14.52 -2.72
C ASP A 229 -21.16 14.40 -3.70
N LEU A 230 -21.21 13.32 -4.47
CA LEU A 230 -22.34 13.05 -5.36
C LEU A 230 -23.64 12.78 -4.58
N ALA A 231 -23.59 12.00 -3.49
CA ALA A 231 -24.73 11.76 -2.61
C ALA A 231 -25.24 13.07 -1.99
N ALA A 232 -24.32 13.95 -1.54
CA ALA A 232 -24.66 15.26 -1.00
C ALA A 232 -25.43 16.12 -2.03
N LYS A 233 -24.95 16.17 -3.26
CA LYS A 233 -25.61 16.89 -4.37
C LYS A 233 -27.01 16.35 -4.68
N GLN A 234 -27.17 15.03 -4.69
CA GLN A 234 -28.48 14.39 -4.92
C GLN A 234 -29.47 14.68 -3.78
N ALA A 235 -28.96 14.76 -2.54
CA ALA A 235 -29.77 15.10 -1.37
C ALA A 235 -29.96 16.61 -1.14
N ASN A 236 -29.38 17.47 -2.00
CA ASN A 236 -29.34 18.92 -1.83
C ASN A 236 -28.76 19.36 -0.46
N ARG A 237 -27.75 18.62 0.02
CA ARG A 237 -27.04 18.88 1.29
C ARG A 237 -25.68 19.51 0.99
N SER A 238 -25.34 20.62 1.66
CA SER A 238 -24.09 21.37 1.47
C SER A 238 -23.51 21.99 2.75
N GLU A 239 -24.04 21.61 3.90
CA GLU A 239 -23.66 22.17 5.19
C GLU A 239 -22.42 21.53 5.81
N PHE A 240 -21.86 20.53 5.17
CA PHE A 240 -20.66 19.81 5.64
C PHE A 240 -19.57 19.82 4.55
N PHE A 241 -18.37 19.38 4.91
CA PHE A 241 -17.27 19.19 3.96
C PHE A 241 -16.72 17.77 4.02
N ILE A 242 -15.93 17.40 3.00
CA ILE A 242 -15.40 16.05 2.81
C ILE A 242 -13.87 16.11 2.77
N VAL A 243 -13.21 15.21 3.48
CA VAL A 243 -11.78 14.96 3.42
C VAL A 243 -11.55 13.52 2.95
N GLY A 244 -10.79 13.35 1.87
CA GLY A 244 -10.39 12.05 1.35
C GLY A 244 -8.97 11.66 1.75
N VAL A 245 -8.41 10.71 1.04
CA VAL A 245 -6.99 10.34 0.98
C VAL A 245 -6.71 9.90 -0.44
N ASP A 246 -5.56 10.14 -0.98
CA ASP A 246 -4.87 9.66 -2.16
C ASP A 246 -4.18 10.79 -2.94
N GLY A 247 -4.78 11.99 -3.01
CA GLY A 247 -4.31 13.04 -3.93
C GLY A 247 -4.52 12.64 -5.40
N SER A 248 -5.58 11.90 -5.68
CA SER A 248 -5.89 11.42 -7.03
C SER A 248 -6.18 12.56 -8.01
N PRO A 249 -6.08 12.33 -9.32
CA PRO A 249 -6.48 13.33 -10.32
C PRO A 249 -7.91 13.84 -10.13
N ASP A 250 -8.84 12.91 -9.80
CA ASP A 250 -10.23 13.27 -9.53
C ASP A 250 -10.40 14.04 -8.22
N GLY A 251 -9.66 13.66 -7.16
CA GLY A 251 -9.60 14.38 -5.89
C GLY A 251 -9.06 15.80 -6.08
N ALA A 252 -7.97 15.95 -6.84
CA ALA A 252 -7.42 17.26 -7.20
C ALA A 252 -8.41 18.11 -8.02
N ALA A 253 -9.15 17.50 -8.94
CA ALA A 253 -10.21 18.18 -9.69
C ALA A 253 -11.37 18.60 -8.77
N ALA A 254 -11.78 17.75 -7.84
CA ALA A 254 -12.80 18.08 -6.83
C ALA A 254 -12.39 19.25 -5.95
N LEU A 255 -11.12 19.28 -5.48
CA LEU A 255 -10.57 20.42 -4.70
C LEU A 255 -10.63 21.74 -5.49
N LYS A 256 -10.38 21.71 -6.80
CA LYS A 256 -10.45 22.92 -7.68
C LYS A 256 -11.87 23.35 -7.98
N SER A 257 -12.85 22.47 -7.83
CA SER A 257 -14.26 22.73 -8.14
C SER A 257 -14.96 23.51 -7.02
N LYS A 258 -15.51 24.68 -7.33
CA LYS A 258 -16.30 25.48 -6.38
C LYS A 258 -17.62 24.79 -5.95
N GLY A 259 -18.13 23.86 -6.76
CA GLY A 259 -19.38 23.13 -6.46
C GLY A 259 -19.17 21.79 -5.78
N SER A 260 -17.96 21.46 -5.34
CA SER A 260 -17.65 20.25 -4.57
C SER A 260 -17.51 20.56 -3.10
N LEU A 261 -17.91 19.63 -2.24
CA LEU A 261 -17.69 19.68 -0.79
C LEU A 261 -16.31 19.15 -0.38
N PHE A 262 -15.50 18.70 -1.35
CA PHE A 262 -14.17 18.16 -1.12
C PHE A 262 -13.21 19.29 -0.72
N GLU A 263 -12.51 19.15 0.42
CA GLU A 263 -11.68 20.22 0.99
C GLU A 263 -10.21 19.86 1.14
N ALA A 264 -9.90 18.58 1.38
CA ALA A 264 -8.52 18.12 1.55
C ALA A 264 -8.36 16.64 1.22
N THR A 265 -7.11 16.26 0.90
CA THR A 265 -6.70 14.88 0.68
C THR A 265 -5.19 14.73 0.97
N PRO A 266 -4.75 13.94 1.94
CA PRO A 266 -3.36 13.50 2.05
C PRO A 266 -2.96 12.70 0.79
N ALA A 267 -1.98 13.21 0.04
CA ALA A 267 -1.58 12.67 -1.25
C ALA A 267 -0.56 11.55 -1.11
N GLN A 268 -0.76 10.47 -1.85
CA GLN A 268 0.16 9.35 -2.04
C GLN A 268 0.94 9.52 -3.37
N ASP A 269 2.03 8.76 -3.55
CA ASP A 269 2.72 8.60 -4.84
C ASP A 269 2.79 7.13 -5.23
N PRO A 270 1.72 6.57 -5.85
CA PRO A 270 1.66 5.16 -6.21
C PRO A 270 2.72 4.75 -7.23
N TYR A 271 3.12 5.67 -8.12
CA TYR A 271 4.15 5.41 -9.12
C TYR A 271 5.53 5.22 -8.45
N ALA A 272 5.96 6.18 -7.63
CA ALA A 272 7.22 6.09 -6.89
C ALA A 272 7.22 4.91 -5.89
N MET A 273 6.08 4.62 -5.27
CA MET A 273 5.91 3.46 -4.38
C MET A 273 6.23 2.15 -5.11
N ALA A 274 5.66 1.95 -6.30
CA ALA A 274 5.89 0.75 -7.09
C ALA A 274 7.33 0.66 -7.61
N GLN A 275 7.94 1.80 -8.00
CA GLN A 275 9.36 1.83 -8.36
C GLN A 275 10.23 1.38 -7.18
N LYS A 276 9.96 1.89 -5.99
CA LYS A 276 10.68 1.49 -4.76
C LYS A 276 10.50 0.02 -4.46
N ALA A 277 9.30 -0.54 -4.64
CA ALA A 277 9.05 -1.96 -4.45
C ALA A 277 9.86 -2.84 -5.40
N VAL A 278 9.99 -2.45 -6.67
CA VAL A 278 10.84 -3.17 -7.65
C VAL A 278 12.33 -3.06 -7.27
N GLU A 279 12.81 -1.88 -6.86
CA GLU A 279 14.19 -1.69 -6.39
C GLU A 279 14.52 -2.64 -5.25
N VAL A 280 13.66 -2.66 -4.22
CA VAL A 280 13.83 -3.54 -3.05
C VAL A 280 13.82 -5.01 -3.48
N GLY A 281 12.87 -5.41 -4.33
CA GLY A 281 12.79 -6.79 -4.83
C GLY A 281 14.02 -7.20 -5.64
N ALA A 282 14.55 -6.30 -6.47
CA ALA A 282 15.76 -6.54 -7.26
C ALA A 282 17.01 -6.70 -6.37
N GLU A 283 17.13 -5.90 -5.30
CA GLU A 283 18.22 -6.04 -4.33
C GLU A 283 18.11 -7.36 -3.55
N ILE A 284 16.91 -7.79 -3.18
CA ILE A 284 16.69 -9.09 -2.52
C ILE A 284 17.08 -10.25 -3.46
N LEU A 285 16.79 -10.16 -4.76
CA LEU A 285 17.23 -11.16 -5.75
C LEU A 285 18.76 -11.26 -5.83
N LYS A 286 19.49 -10.16 -5.62
CA LYS A 286 20.96 -10.13 -5.52
C LYS A 286 21.50 -10.63 -4.17
N GLY A 287 20.62 -10.99 -3.23
CA GLY A 287 20.97 -11.45 -1.89
C GLY A 287 21.14 -10.34 -0.85
N ASN A 288 20.81 -9.09 -1.18
CA ASN A 288 20.83 -7.96 -0.25
C ASN A 288 19.49 -7.89 0.50
N LYS A 289 19.53 -7.72 1.81
CA LYS A 289 18.32 -7.51 2.62
C LYS A 289 18.02 -6.01 2.72
N PRO A 290 16.74 -5.60 2.71
CA PRO A 290 16.37 -4.22 3.00
C PRO A 290 16.71 -3.87 4.47
N GLU A 291 16.95 -2.59 4.74
CA GLU A 291 17.22 -2.09 6.10
C GLU A 291 16.00 -2.28 7.03
N SER A 292 14.80 -2.29 6.46
CA SER A 292 13.54 -2.51 7.17
C SER A 292 12.61 -3.40 6.35
N ASP A 293 11.86 -4.27 7.01
CA ASP A 293 10.83 -5.11 6.38
C ASP A 293 9.62 -4.26 5.91
N THR A 294 9.46 -3.04 6.46
CA THR A 294 8.41 -2.10 6.04
C THR A 294 9.02 -0.74 5.72
N ILE A 295 8.79 -0.28 4.49
CA ILE A 295 9.24 1.01 3.97
C ILE A 295 8.02 1.90 3.82
N LEU A 296 7.94 2.95 4.64
CA LEU A 296 6.86 3.92 4.63
C LEU A 296 7.23 5.14 3.78
N ILE A 297 6.36 5.50 2.85
CA ILE A 297 6.47 6.70 2.02
C ILE A 297 5.60 7.78 2.66
N PRO A 298 6.18 8.94 3.05
CA PRO A 298 5.42 10.01 3.66
C PRO A 298 4.34 10.55 2.72
N VAL A 299 3.23 11.01 3.27
CA VAL A 299 2.14 11.65 2.54
C VAL A 299 2.16 13.17 2.75
N LYS A 300 1.62 13.92 1.79
CA LYS A 300 1.51 15.38 1.84
C LYS A 300 0.04 15.80 1.78
N LEU A 301 -0.40 16.60 2.75
CA LEU A 301 -1.76 17.15 2.74
C LEU A 301 -1.92 18.14 1.57
N ILE A 302 -2.89 17.86 0.71
CA ILE A 302 -3.34 18.73 -0.38
C ILE A 302 -4.71 19.27 0.00
N THR A 303 -4.87 20.59 -0.10
CA THR A 303 -6.09 21.33 0.22
C THR A 303 -6.47 22.23 -0.95
N ARG A 304 -7.60 22.92 -0.86
CA ARG A 304 -7.98 23.94 -1.86
C ARG A 304 -6.95 25.05 -2.01
N ASP A 305 -6.20 25.37 -0.94
CA ASP A 305 -5.23 26.46 -0.95
C ASP A 305 -3.95 26.12 -1.73
N ASN A 306 -3.53 24.83 -1.72
CA ASN A 306 -2.28 24.40 -2.33
C ASN A 306 -2.43 23.44 -3.53
N VAL A 307 -3.67 23.10 -3.93
CA VAL A 307 -3.90 22.15 -5.03
C VAL A 307 -3.42 22.65 -6.40
N ASN A 308 -3.25 23.96 -6.57
CA ASN A 308 -2.75 24.51 -7.84
C ASN A 308 -1.25 24.24 -8.05
N ASP A 309 -0.51 24.07 -6.97
CA ASP A 309 0.92 23.71 -6.98
C ASP A 309 1.15 22.19 -6.94
N TYR A 310 0.06 21.42 -6.82
CA TYR A 310 0.14 19.96 -6.76
C TYR A 310 0.13 19.35 -8.17
N GLN A 311 1.21 18.62 -8.48
CA GLN A 311 1.42 17.99 -9.80
C GLN A 311 0.55 16.74 -10.04
N GLY A 312 -0.03 16.17 -8.98
CA GLY A 312 -0.79 14.91 -9.08
C GLY A 312 0.10 13.70 -9.39
N TRP A 313 -0.53 12.63 -9.87
CA TRP A 313 0.12 11.38 -10.28
C TRP A 313 0.58 11.42 -11.74
N THR A 314 1.15 12.52 -12.20
CA THR A 314 1.47 12.80 -13.60
C THR A 314 2.90 12.39 -13.99
N LYS A 315 3.30 11.15 -13.73
CA LYS A 315 4.58 10.62 -14.25
C LYS A 315 4.35 9.51 -15.25
#